data_6fd94dbd97e6bef17683ab5d9533d68c
#
_entry.id   6fd94dbd97e6bef17683ab5d9533d68c
#
_cell.length_a   1.000
_cell.length_b   1.000
_cell.length_c   1.000
_cell.angle_alpha   90.00
_cell.angle_beta   90.00
_cell.angle_gamma   90.00
#
_symmetry.space_group_name_H-M   'P 1'
#
loop_
_entity.id
_entity.type
_entity.pdbx_description
1 polymer ?
#
loop_
_entity_poly.entity_id
_entity_poly.type
_entity_poly.pdbx_seq_one_letter_code
_entity_poly.pdbx_strand_id
1 'polypeptide(L)'
;MSTFDSPLAKKSLEFAIDLVTHMRPVKGCGCGIIKDQILRSGTSIGANIREAQYGYSSDDFIFKLQTALKECNETGYWLDVVEGAQILPTEIIKDLRLKRNRIHRMLSASLNTMKRNMSRK
;
A
#
# COMPACT_ATOMS: atom_id res chain seq x y z
N MET A 1 -0.94 21.65 7.55
CA MET A 1 -1.43 20.88 6.40
C MET A 1 -2.32 19.76 6.89
N SER A 2 -3.48 19.61 6.26
CA SER A 2 -4.34 18.50 6.60
C SER A 2 -3.63 17.17 6.31
N THR A 3 -3.75 16.22 7.24
CA THR A 3 -3.14 14.91 7.08
C THR A 3 -3.72 14.14 5.90
N PHE A 4 -4.98 14.42 5.51
CA PHE A 4 -5.60 13.81 4.35
C PHE A 4 -4.99 14.30 3.03
N ASP A 5 -4.31 15.45 3.06
CA ASP A 5 -3.71 16.06 1.89
C ASP A 5 -2.22 15.72 1.76
N SER A 6 -1.67 14.89 2.66
CA SER A 6 -0.27 14.51 2.56
C SER A 6 -0.03 13.73 1.27
N PRO A 7 1.17 13.88 0.67
CA PRO A 7 1.49 13.11 -0.53
C PRO A 7 1.35 11.60 -0.34
N LEU A 8 1.72 11.11 0.83
CA LEU A 8 1.64 9.66 1.12
C LEU A 8 0.18 9.21 1.15
N ALA A 9 -0.71 9.96 1.80
CA ALA A 9 -2.14 9.65 1.85
C ALA A 9 -2.76 9.66 0.45
N LYS A 10 -2.44 10.68 -0.35
CA LYS A 10 -2.96 10.79 -1.71
C LYS A 10 -2.47 9.67 -2.61
N LYS A 11 -1.18 9.37 -2.58
CA LYS A 11 -0.59 8.32 -3.41
C LYS A 11 -1.14 6.94 -3.07
N SER A 12 -1.32 6.65 -1.78
CA SER A 12 -1.85 5.37 -1.36
C SER A 12 -3.32 5.21 -1.74
N LEU A 13 -4.10 6.29 -1.70
CA LEU A 13 -5.49 6.25 -2.15
C LEU A 13 -5.57 6.05 -3.67
N GLU A 14 -4.76 6.78 -4.45
CA GLU A 14 -4.70 6.62 -5.90
C GLU A 14 -4.35 5.20 -6.28
N PHE A 15 -3.36 4.63 -5.60
CA PHE A 15 -2.95 3.24 -5.85
C PHE A 15 -4.09 2.26 -5.58
N ALA A 16 -4.80 2.43 -4.45
CA ALA A 16 -5.92 1.58 -4.10
C ALA A 16 -7.04 1.65 -5.16
N ILE A 17 -7.35 2.86 -5.63
CA ILE A 17 -8.37 3.05 -6.67
C ILE A 17 -7.95 2.36 -7.96
N ASP A 18 -6.70 2.54 -8.39
CA ASP A 18 -6.17 1.92 -9.60
C ASP A 18 -6.23 0.40 -9.49
N LEU A 19 -5.82 -0.13 -8.35
CA LEU A 19 -5.82 -1.57 -8.12
C LEU A 19 -7.23 -2.15 -8.20
N VAL A 20 -8.19 -1.52 -7.53
CA VAL A 20 -9.60 -1.95 -7.56
C VAL A 20 -10.13 -1.88 -8.99
N THR A 21 -9.83 -0.79 -9.70
CA THR A 21 -10.31 -0.59 -11.06
C THR A 21 -9.84 -1.70 -12.00
N HIS A 22 -8.57 -2.09 -11.90
CA HIS A 22 -8.02 -3.13 -12.77
C HIS A 22 -8.39 -4.55 -12.33
N MET A 23 -8.54 -4.79 -11.02
CA MET A 23 -8.86 -6.12 -10.51
C MET A 23 -10.36 -6.43 -10.54
N ARG A 24 -11.20 -5.41 -10.47
CA ARG A 24 -12.66 -5.60 -10.39
C ARG A 24 -13.23 -6.50 -11.51
N PRO A 25 -12.83 -6.32 -12.79
CA PRO A 25 -13.36 -7.16 -13.86
C PRO A 25 -12.77 -8.57 -13.93
N VAL A 26 -11.71 -8.86 -13.15
CA VAL A 26 -11.07 -10.19 -13.18
C VAL A 26 -12.03 -11.23 -12.59
N LYS A 27 -12.30 -12.30 -13.36
CA LYS A 27 -13.23 -13.36 -12.99
C LYS A 27 -12.74 -14.72 -13.48
N GLY A 28 -13.19 -15.77 -12.79
CA GLY A 28 -12.99 -17.14 -13.25
C GLY A 28 -11.61 -17.71 -12.91
N CYS A 29 -11.39 -18.95 -13.32
CA CYS A 29 -10.11 -19.67 -13.28
C CYS A 29 -9.45 -19.72 -11.90
N GLY A 30 -10.24 -19.72 -10.81
CA GLY A 30 -9.70 -19.79 -9.47
C GLY A 30 -9.03 -18.52 -9.00
N CYS A 31 -9.23 -17.39 -9.69
CA CYS A 31 -8.58 -16.12 -9.36
C CYS A 31 -9.20 -15.42 -8.17
N GLY A 32 -10.32 -15.94 -7.63
CA GLY A 32 -11.03 -15.27 -6.54
C GLY A 32 -10.18 -15.06 -5.29
N ILE A 33 -9.43 -16.07 -4.88
CA ILE A 33 -8.56 -15.99 -3.71
C ILE A 33 -7.47 -14.93 -3.93
N ILE A 34 -6.84 -14.96 -5.11
CA ILE A 34 -5.75 -14.03 -5.44
C ILE A 34 -6.30 -12.59 -5.49
N LYS A 35 -7.45 -12.42 -6.12
CA LYS A 35 -8.12 -11.12 -6.20
C LYS A 35 -8.42 -10.57 -4.80
N ASP A 36 -8.98 -11.39 -3.92
CA ASP A 36 -9.30 -10.97 -2.56
C ASP A 36 -8.04 -10.55 -1.79
N GLN A 37 -6.96 -11.30 -1.91
CA GLN A 37 -5.72 -11.03 -1.20
C GLN A 37 -5.04 -9.74 -1.69
N ILE A 38 -4.96 -9.54 -3.00
CA ILE A 38 -4.31 -8.34 -3.52
C ILE A 38 -5.14 -7.09 -3.20
N LEU A 39 -6.47 -7.19 -3.26
CA LEU A 39 -7.34 -6.07 -2.90
C LEU A 39 -7.26 -5.77 -1.40
N ARG A 40 -7.28 -6.81 -0.56
CA ARG A 40 -7.14 -6.63 0.89
C ARG A 40 -5.84 -5.92 1.24
N SER A 41 -4.70 -6.45 0.78
CA SER A 41 -3.40 -5.88 1.11
C SER A 41 -3.21 -4.50 0.49
N GLY A 42 -3.57 -4.35 -0.78
CA GLY A 42 -3.37 -3.10 -1.50
C GLY A 42 -4.21 -1.93 -0.97
N THR A 43 -5.44 -2.21 -0.52
CA THR A 43 -6.28 -1.17 0.07
C THR A 43 -5.92 -0.90 1.54
N SER A 44 -5.33 -1.88 2.22
CA SER A 44 -4.91 -1.72 3.62
C SER A 44 -3.74 -0.75 3.77
N ILE A 45 -2.94 -0.54 2.74
CA ILE A 45 -1.84 0.43 2.78
C ILE A 45 -2.38 1.81 3.16
N GLY A 46 -3.28 2.33 2.33
CA GLY A 46 -3.84 3.67 2.54
C GLY A 46 -4.70 3.75 3.79
N ALA A 47 -5.44 2.67 4.10
CA ALA A 47 -6.27 2.64 5.32
C ALA A 47 -5.42 2.83 6.57
N ASN A 48 -4.26 2.14 6.66
CA ASN A 48 -3.37 2.27 7.81
C ASN A 48 -2.67 3.64 7.85
N ILE A 49 -2.31 4.19 6.70
CA ILE A 49 -1.75 5.54 6.64
C ILE A 49 -2.75 6.56 7.18
N ARG A 50 -4.01 6.43 6.77
CA ARG A 50 -5.07 7.33 7.25
C ARG A 50 -5.28 7.19 8.75
N GLU A 51 -5.34 5.95 9.25
CA GLU A 51 -5.50 5.70 10.68
C GLU A 51 -4.33 6.20 11.51
N ALA A 52 -3.12 6.16 10.97
CA ALA A 52 -1.93 6.66 11.66
C ALA A 52 -2.11 8.11 12.10
N GLN A 53 -2.81 8.90 11.32
CA GLN A 53 -2.99 10.32 11.56
C GLN A 53 -3.95 10.62 12.71
N TYR A 54 -4.69 9.61 13.15
CA TYR A 54 -5.60 9.69 14.29
C TYR A 54 -5.04 8.97 15.52
N GLY A 55 -3.75 8.57 15.47
CA GLY A 55 -3.11 7.89 16.58
C GLY A 55 -3.02 8.76 17.83
N TYR A 56 -3.12 8.13 19.00
CA TYR A 56 -3.07 8.83 20.28
C TYR A 56 -1.65 9.19 20.71
N SER A 57 -0.64 8.59 20.07
CA SER A 57 0.76 8.77 20.46
C SER A 57 1.67 8.58 19.25
N SER A 58 2.94 8.95 19.41
CA SER A 58 3.97 8.69 18.42
C SER A 58 4.15 7.19 18.17
N ASP A 59 4.00 6.38 19.20
CA ASP A 59 4.10 4.92 19.07
C ASP A 59 2.96 4.37 18.23
N ASP A 60 1.74 4.85 18.43
CA ASP A 60 0.59 4.45 17.62
C ASP A 60 0.80 4.85 16.17
N PHE A 61 1.29 6.05 15.93
CA PHE A 61 1.57 6.56 14.58
C PHE A 61 2.58 5.65 13.88
N ILE A 62 3.69 5.35 14.55
CA ILE A 62 4.74 4.49 13.99
C ILE A 62 4.20 3.09 13.73
N PHE A 63 3.45 2.53 14.68
CA PHE A 63 2.88 1.19 14.53
C PHE A 63 2.00 1.09 13.28
N LYS A 64 1.15 2.10 13.06
CA LYS A 64 0.27 2.11 11.89
C LYS A 64 1.05 2.25 10.58
N LEU A 65 2.09 3.07 10.55
CA LEU A 65 2.93 3.18 9.36
C LEU A 65 3.72 1.89 9.10
N GLN A 66 4.18 1.21 10.15
CA GLN A 66 4.84 -0.10 10.00
C GLN A 66 3.87 -1.13 9.43
N THR A 67 2.61 -1.10 9.87
CA THR A 67 1.57 -1.98 9.34
C THR A 67 1.32 -1.68 7.87
N ALA A 68 1.27 -0.40 7.50
CA ALA A 68 1.13 -0.01 6.10
C ALA A 68 2.29 -0.53 5.24
N LEU A 69 3.52 -0.45 5.76
CA LEU A 69 4.70 -0.95 5.06
C LEU A 69 4.63 -2.46 4.87
N LYS A 70 4.20 -3.18 5.89
CA LYS A 70 4.00 -4.63 5.83
C LYS A 70 2.99 -4.99 4.74
N GLU A 71 1.87 -4.28 4.69
CA GLU A 71 0.84 -4.49 3.67
C GLU A 71 1.35 -4.13 2.27
N CYS A 72 2.20 -3.13 2.17
CA CYS A 72 2.84 -2.74 0.91
C CYS A 72 3.75 -3.87 0.41
N ASN A 73 4.52 -4.49 1.30
CA ASN A 73 5.36 -5.63 0.96
C ASN A 73 4.52 -6.83 0.51
N GLU A 74 3.43 -7.11 1.21
CA GLU A 74 2.53 -8.20 0.83
C GLU A 74 1.91 -7.95 -0.55
N THR A 75 1.53 -6.71 -0.83
CA THR A 75 0.98 -6.35 -2.15
C THR A 75 1.99 -6.62 -3.25
N GLY A 76 3.28 -6.39 -2.99
CA GLY A 76 4.34 -6.72 -3.95
C GLY A 76 4.36 -8.21 -4.29
N TYR A 77 4.19 -9.07 -3.28
CA TYR A 77 4.09 -10.52 -3.50
C TYR A 77 2.89 -10.85 -4.40
N TRP A 78 1.72 -10.28 -4.11
CA TRP A 78 0.53 -10.57 -4.91
C TRP A 78 0.66 -10.03 -6.34
N LEU A 79 1.36 -8.91 -6.55
CA LEU A 79 1.67 -8.44 -7.90
C LEU A 79 2.56 -9.44 -8.65
N ASP A 80 3.51 -10.07 -7.96
CA ASP A 80 4.34 -11.13 -8.55
C ASP A 80 3.47 -12.30 -8.99
N VAL A 81 2.51 -12.71 -8.15
CA VAL A 81 1.59 -13.82 -8.47
C VAL A 81 0.73 -13.46 -9.67
N VAL A 82 0.16 -12.25 -9.67
CA VAL A 82 -0.72 -11.78 -10.75
C VAL A 82 0.05 -11.72 -12.06
N GLU A 83 1.31 -11.30 -12.02
CA GLU A 83 2.16 -11.26 -13.21
C GLU A 83 2.51 -12.66 -13.70
N GLY A 84 3.01 -13.51 -12.80
CA GLY A 84 3.42 -14.88 -13.16
C GLY A 84 2.26 -15.70 -13.69
N ALA A 85 1.07 -15.52 -13.14
CA ALA A 85 -0.15 -16.22 -13.57
C ALA A 85 -0.84 -15.55 -14.76
N GLN A 86 -0.31 -14.43 -15.24
CA GLN A 86 -0.85 -13.68 -16.38
C GLN A 86 -2.31 -13.26 -16.20
N ILE A 87 -2.65 -12.84 -14.97
CA ILE A 87 -4.01 -12.41 -14.62
C ILE A 87 -4.32 -11.03 -15.20
N LEU A 88 -3.31 -10.14 -15.21
CA LEU A 88 -3.42 -8.80 -15.78
C LEU A 88 -2.37 -8.61 -16.88
N PRO A 89 -2.61 -7.69 -17.83
CA PRO A 89 -1.60 -7.35 -18.82
C PRO A 89 -0.34 -6.79 -18.19
N THR A 90 0.82 -7.10 -18.76
CA THR A 90 2.12 -6.68 -18.26
C THR A 90 2.22 -5.17 -18.05
N GLU A 91 1.64 -4.39 -18.96
CA GLU A 91 1.69 -2.93 -18.89
C GLU A 91 0.98 -2.39 -17.64
N ILE A 92 -0.16 -2.99 -17.30
CA ILE A 92 -0.92 -2.60 -16.11
C ILE A 92 -0.13 -2.95 -14.84
N ILE A 93 0.44 -4.16 -14.81
CA ILE A 93 1.25 -4.59 -13.68
C ILE A 93 2.46 -3.68 -13.47
N LYS A 94 3.12 -3.32 -14.57
CA LYS A 94 4.28 -2.44 -14.52
C LYS A 94 3.93 -1.08 -13.90
N ASP A 95 2.80 -0.51 -14.28
CA ASP A 95 2.32 0.75 -13.72
C ASP A 95 1.99 0.61 -12.23
N LEU A 96 1.29 -0.46 -11.85
CA LEU A 96 0.95 -0.72 -10.45
C LEU A 96 2.22 -0.91 -9.60
N ARG A 97 3.23 -1.60 -10.13
CA ARG A 97 4.51 -1.78 -9.42
C ARG A 97 5.22 -0.46 -9.18
N LEU A 98 5.25 0.41 -10.17
CA LEU A 98 5.89 1.72 -10.02
C LEU A 98 5.22 2.52 -8.91
N LYS A 99 3.90 2.51 -8.87
CA LYS A 99 3.14 3.22 -7.84
C LYS A 99 3.36 2.61 -6.46
N ARG A 100 3.32 1.28 -6.35
CA ARG A 100 3.59 0.59 -5.09
C ARG A 100 5.02 0.89 -4.59
N ASN A 101 5.99 0.81 -5.47
CA ASN A 101 7.39 1.05 -5.12
C ASN A 101 7.61 2.48 -4.62
N ARG A 102 6.92 3.45 -5.20
CA ARG A 102 6.98 4.84 -4.74
C ARG A 102 6.43 4.99 -3.32
N ILE A 103 5.28 4.35 -3.06
CA ILE A 103 4.68 4.35 -1.71
C ILE A 103 5.63 3.69 -0.72
N HIS A 104 6.24 2.57 -1.10
CA HIS A 104 7.21 1.87 -0.26
C HIS A 104 8.36 2.78 0.16
N ARG A 105 8.95 3.49 -0.80
CA ARG A 105 10.03 4.43 -0.51
C ARG A 105 9.59 5.55 0.42
N MET A 106 8.41 6.09 0.19
CA MET A 106 7.87 7.18 1.02
C MET A 106 7.60 6.71 2.44
N LEU A 107 7.03 5.51 2.61
CA LEU A 107 6.78 4.91 3.93
C LEU A 107 8.09 4.67 4.67
N SER A 108 9.07 4.08 3.99
CA SER A 108 10.37 3.78 4.57
C SER A 108 11.07 5.06 5.04
N ALA A 109 11.02 6.11 4.22
CA ALA A 109 11.62 7.40 4.56
C ALA A 109 10.95 8.02 5.79
N SER A 110 9.61 7.99 5.82
CA SER A 110 8.85 8.53 6.95
C SER A 110 9.16 7.79 8.24
N LEU A 111 9.22 6.45 8.18
CA LEU A 111 9.54 5.63 9.35
C LEU A 111 10.95 5.88 9.85
N ASN A 112 11.91 6.00 8.95
CA ASN A 112 13.29 6.27 9.33
C ASN A 112 13.41 7.62 10.03
N THR A 113 12.72 8.64 9.52
CA THR A 113 12.69 9.96 10.12
C THR A 113 12.07 9.94 11.52
N MET A 114 10.93 9.26 11.67
CA MET A 114 10.24 9.16 12.95
C MET A 114 11.09 8.42 14.01
N LYS A 115 11.69 7.31 13.62
CA LYS A 115 12.56 6.53 14.54
C LYS A 115 13.78 7.33 14.96
N ARG A 116 14.38 8.06 14.04
CA ARG A 116 15.54 8.91 14.35
C ARG A 116 15.16 10.02 15.34
N ASN A 117 14.02 10.67 15.11
CA ASN A 117 13.54 11.72 16.01
C ASN A 117 13.26 11.20 17.41
N MET A 118 12.73 9.99 17.54
CA MET A 118 12.46 9.37 18.83
C MET A 118 13.75 9.00 19.56
N SER A 119 14.79 8.55 18.85
CA SER A 119 16.08 8.19 19.45
C SER A 119 16.80 9.38 20.06
N ARG A 120 16.48 10.59 19.65
CA ARG A 120 17.12 11.81 20.12
C ARG A 120 16.51 12.39 21.39
N LYS A 121 15.43 11.81 21.87
CA LYS A 121 14.74 12.31 23.08
C LYS A 121 15.25 11.66 24.34
#